data_86900fccdfc62648ff0a8cea1c6ec410
#
_entry.id   86900fccdfc62648ff0a8cea1c6ec410
#
_cell.length_a   1.000
_cell.length_b   1.000
_cell.length_c   1.000
_cell.angle_alpha   90.00
_cell.angle_beta   90.00
_cell.angle_gamma   90.00
#
_symmetry.space_group_name_H-M   'P 1'
#
loop_
_entity.id
_entity.type
_entity.pdbx_description
1 polymer ?
#
loop_
_entity_poly.entity_id
_entity_poly.type
_entity_poly.pdbx_seq_one_letter_code
_entity_poly.pdbx_strand_id
1 'polypeptide(L)'
;MKEVKTLSNTYEILNNRYVLEEELGSGASSTVYKVKDIWNNNKEYALKLFNKNEEEFINEIKNEIRINKKISEANSPFFIKYITYSVCYFIQEKTKELKSYIIFELGSKGSVINFIINKKEGLDEKNCKLIFAKILLIVKTLHRLGICHRDLKLDNILFGDNYQLKLCDFGFSVIIPKDKNGKAKKIKGQYGTPQFTAPEIHKNVPYNGEKVDIFSLGVILFNLRTCKFGFTSTKDNDLYDYIKKKNIPGYWSKLKTFLNLEGLSEEFKNLFIKMVAYNPKERPTIEEIYNDEWMKEIKDLNEEEFEKYEQDLIKELRSIEDINNS
;
A
#
# COMPACT_ATOMS: atom_id res chain seq x y z
N MET A 1 18.52 5.12 53.25
CA MET A 1 17.68 4.23 52.42
C MET A 1 17.04 5.12 51.33
N LYS A 2 17.52 5.01 50.09
CA LYS A 2 16.94 5.74 48.95
C LYS A 2 15.83 4.91 48.37
N GLU A 3 14.62 5.40 48.37
CA GLU A 3 13.48 4.78 47.69
C GLU A 3 13.78 4.69 46.21
N VAL A 4 13.86 3.48 45.71
CA VAL A 4 13.83 3.16 44.28
C VAL A 4 12.36 3.27 43.85
N LYS A 5 11.98 4.35 43.19
CA LYS A 5 10.69 4.46 42.49
C LYS A 5 10.76 3.49 41.30
N THR A 6 10.19 2.31 41.46
CA THR A 6 9.85 1.42 40.36
C THR A 6 8.76 2.08 39.52
N LEU A 7 9.12 2.60 38.36
CA LEU A 7 8.19 2.91 37.29
C LEU A 7 7.56 1.57 36.83
N SER A 8 6.34 1.31 37.26
CA SER A 8 5.54 0.18 36.75
C SER A 8 5.05 0.50 35.33
N ASN A 9 5.91 0.34 34.34
CA ASN A 9 5.46 0.17 32.97
C ASN A 9 4.92 -1.27 32.87
N THR A 10 3.61 -1.45 33.02
CA THR A 10 2.93 -2.70 32.72
C THR A 10 2.89 -2.87 31.21
N TYR A 11 3.89 -3.55 30.65
CA TYR A 11 3.88 -3.92 29.24
C TYR A 11 2.85 -5.02 29.01
N GLU A 12 2.05 -4.86 27.97
CA GLU A 12 1.14 -5.89 27.50
C GLU A 12 1.94 -6.97 26.77
N ILE A 13 1.89 -8.23 27.27
CA ILE A 13 2.61 -9.37 26.69
C ILE A 13 1.61 -10.34 26.07
N LEU A 14 1.73 -10.54 24.75
CA LEU A 14 0.90 -11.47 24.01
C LEU A 14 1.54 -12.86 23.98
N ASN A 15 0.75 -13.89 24.37
CA ASN A 15 1.19 -15.30 24.40
C ASN A 15 2.49 -15.56 25.18
N ASN A 16 2.79 -14.80 26.22
CA ASN A 16 4.05 -14.87 26.97
C ASN A 16 5.30 -14.75 26.08
N ARG A 17 5.18 -14.11 24.94
CA ARG A 17 6.25 -14.04 23.94
C ARG A 17 6.46 -12.64 23.33
N TYR A 18 5.39 -11.97 22.95
CA TYR A 18 5.49 -10.69 22.25
C TYR A 18 5.14 -9.56 23.19
N VAL A 19 6.10 -8.69 23.47
CA VAL A 19 5.89 -7.44 24.23
C VAL A 19 5.41 -6.39 23.27
N LEU A 20 4.19 -5.86 23.48
CA LEU A 20 3.64 -4.76 22.69
C LEU A 20 4.34 -3.46 23.11
N GLU A 21 4.82 -2.70 22.12
CA GLU A 21 5.49 -1.40 22.36
C GLU A 21 4.61 -0.24 21.88
N GLU A 22 4.67 0.10 20.62
CA GLU A 22 3.96 1.24 20.05
C GLU A 22 2.94 0.82 18.98
N GLU A 23 1.88 1.57 18.83
CA GLU A 23 0.91 1.42 17.77
C GLU A 23 1.49 2.02 16.48
N LEU A 24 1.65 1.18 15.45
CA LEU A 24 2.12 1.60 14.12
C LEU A 24 0.98 2.06 13.21
N GLY A 25 -0.24 1.60 13.48
CA GLY A 25 -1.42 1.97 12.73
C GLY A 25 -2.66 1.23 13.17
N SER A 26 -3.82 1.84 12.96
CA SER A 26 -5.12 1.30 13.34
C SER A 26 -6.12 1.40 12.20
N GLY A 27 -6.93 0.38 12.04
CA GLY A 27 -8.00 0.29 11.06
C GLY A 27 -9.28 -0.29 11.65
N ALA A 28 -10.33 -0.38 10.83
CA ALA A 28 -11.64 -0.87 11.27
C ALA A 28 -11.61 -2.32 11.80
N SER A 29 -10.74 -3.17 11.26
CA SER A 29 -10.69 -4.61 11.56
C SER A 29 -9.49 -5.03 12.40
N SER A 30 -8.43 -4.22 12.45
CA SER A 30 -7.17 -4.59 13.11
C SER A 30 -6.36 -3.37 13.53
N THR A 31 -5.48 -3.59 14.49
CA THR A 31 -4.45 -2.63 14.92
C THR A 31 -3.08 -3.28 14.74
N VAL A 32 -2.11 -2.53 14.24
CA VAL A 32 -0.74 -3.00 14.04
C VAL A 32 0.16 -2.39 15.12
N TYR A 33 0.90 -3.23 15.81
CA TYR A 33 1.83 -2.85 16.86
C TYR A 33 3.27 -3.21 16.48
N LYS A 34 4.21 -2.40 16.89
CA LYS A 34 5.60 -2.81 17.02
C LYS A 34 5.70 -3.71 18.24
N VAL A 35 6.36 -4.85 18.11
CA VAL A 35 6.52 -5.82 19.20
C VAL A 35 7.95 -6.33 19.28
N LYS A 36 8.37 -6.72 20.50
CA LYS A 36 9.60 -7.46 20.76
C LYS A 36 9.30 -8.91 21.05
N ASP A 37 10.00 -9.82 20.39
CA ASP A 37 9.94 -11.27 20.62
C ASP A 37 10.98 -11.66 21.68
N ILE A 38 10.53 -11.82 22.94
CA ILE A 38 11.41 -12.17 24.07
C ILE A 38 12.03 -13.56 23.95
N TRP A 39 11.48 -14.44 23.09
CA TRP A 39 12.04 -15.76 22.82
C TRP A 39 13.09 -15.72 21.69
N ASN A 40 13.22 -14.60 20.98
CA ASN A 40 14.16 -14.42 19.89
C ASN A 40 15.03 -13.16 20.08
N ASN A 41 15.74 -13.10 21.22
CA ASN A 41 16.68 -12.02 21.56
C ASN A 41 16.09 -10.59 21.42
N ASN A 42 14.83 -10.41 21.78
CA ASN A 42 14.10 -9.14 21.66
C ASN A 42 14.06 -8.59 20.21
N LYS A 43 14.11 -9.48 19.22
CA LYS A 43 13.97 -9.07 17.83
C LYS A 43 12.62 -8.39 17.61
N GLU A 44 12.67 -7.27 16.88
CA GLU A 44 11.49 -6.46 16.60
C GLU A 44 10.72 -6.99 15.38
N TYR A 45 9.38 -6.89 15.46
CA TYR A 45 8.43 -7.29 14.44
C TYR A 45 7.24 -6.35 14.41
N ALA A 46 6.45 -6.42 13.34
CA ALA A 46 5.12 -5.84 13.27
C ALA A 46 4.09 -6.93 13.57
N LEU A 47 3.18 -6.66 14.51
CA LEU A 47 2.09 -7.56 14.89
C LEU A 47 0.76 -6.92 14.49
N LYS A 48 0.04 -7.54 13.56
CA LYS A 48 -1.32 -7.17 13.18
C LYS A 48 -2.29 -7.94 14.08
N LEU A 49 -2.92 -7.23 15.02
CA LEU A 49 -3.91 -7.75 15.96
C LEU A 49 -5.31 -7.48 15.42
N PHE A 50 -6.12 -8.52 15.27
CA PHE A 50 -7.50 -8.39 14.79
C PHE A 50 -8.45 -8.02 15.93
N ASN A 51 -9.26 -6.98 15.71
CA ASN A 51 -10.13 -6.41 16.74
C ASN A 51 -11.41 -7.21 16.98
N LYS A 52 -11.78 -8.10 16.04
CA LYS A 52 -13.03 -8.87 16.07
C LYS A 52 -12.77 -10.36 15.85
N ASN A 53 -13.56 -11.19 16.55
CA ASN A 53 -13.52 -12.65 16.46
C ASN A 53 -14.83 -13.25 15.92
N GLU A 54 -15.68 -12.46 15.25
CA GLU A 54 -16.91 -12.95 14.65
C GLU A 54 -16.62 -13.89 13.47
N GLU A 55 -17.48 -14.86 13.21
CA GLU A 55 -17.26 -15.93 12.22
C GLU A 55 -16.98 -15.41 10.81
N GLU A 56 -17.57 -14.27 10.43
CA GLU A 56 -17.32 -13.62 9.16
C GLU A 56 -15.85 -13.12 9.03
N PHE A 57 -15.27 -12.59 10.11
CA PHE A 57 -13.88 -12.13 10.15
C PHE A 57 -12.87 -13.27 10.14
N ILE A 58 -13.21 -14.44 10.66
CA ILE A 58 -12.35 -15.63 10.63
C ILE A 58 -12.02 -16.01 9.18
N ASN A 59 -12.95 -15.88 8.26
CA ASN A 59 -12.71 -16.19 6.84
C ASN A 59 -11.80 -15.15 6.17
N GLU A 60 -11.91 -13.87 6.54
CA GLU A 60 -11.01 -12.82 6.06
C GLU A 60 -9.58 -13.04 6.57
N ILE A 61 -9.42 -13.33 7.85
CA ILE A 61 -8.12 -13.66 8.47
C ILE A 61 -7.50 -14.89 7.79
N LYS A 62 -8.26 -15.96 7.59
CA LYS A 62 -7.80 -17.17 6.88
C LYS A 62 -7.37 -16.87 5.44
N ASN A 63 -8.10 -16.00 4.75
CA ASN A 63 -7.75 -15.57 3.40
C ASN A 63 -6.44 -14.77 3.40
N GLU A 64 -6.28 -13.81 4.31
CA GLU A 64 -5.06 -13.02 4.44
C GLU A 64 -3.84 -13.92 4.76
N ILE A 65 -3.97 -14.88 5.68
CA ILE A 65 -2.93 -15.87 5.99
C ILE A 65 -2.59 -16.70 4.74
N ARG A 66 -3.59 -17.18 4.00
CA ARG A 66 -3.40 -17.97 2.77
C ARG A 66 -2.63 -17.19 1.71
N ILE A 67 -2.94 -15.90 1.55
CA ILE A 67 -2.28 -15.02 0.59
C ILE A 67 -0.84 -14.77 1.01
N ASN A 68 -0.60 -14.44 2.27
CA ASN A 68 0.75 -14.21 2.80
C ASN A 68 1.64 -15.46 2.67
N LYS A 69 1.11 -16.66 2.91
CA LYS A 69 1.83 -17.92 2.67
C LYS A 69 2.22 -18.07 1.20
N LYS A 70 1.28 -17.86 0.28
CA LYS A 70 1.54 -17.93 -1.16
C LYS A 70 2.60 -16.90 -1.63
N ILE A 71 2.57 -15.69 -1.09
CA ILE A 71 3.58 -14.65 -1.35
C ILE A 71 4.95 -15.09 -0.82
N SER A 72 4.99 -15.68 0.38
CA SER A 72 6.23 -16.15 0.99
C SER A 72 6.90 -17.27 0.20
N GLU A 73 6.12 -18.17 -0.43
CA GLU A 73 6.62 -19.22 -1.31
C GLU A 73 7.36 -18.65 -2.55
N ALA A 74 6.98 -17.45 -3.01
CA ALA A 74 7.65 -16.78 -4.13
C ALA A 74 9.01 -16.18 -3.75
N ASN A 75 9.34 -16.11 -2.46
CA ASN A 75 10.60 -15.58 -1.91
C ASN A 75 11.04 -14.25 -2.55
N SER A 76 10.09 -13.35 -2.80
CA SER A 76 10.32 -12.06 -3.44
C SER A 76 10.64 -10.97 -2.40
N PRO A 77 11.65 -10.11 -2.63
CA PRO A 77 11.99 -9.01 -1.73
C PRO A 77 10.95 -7.88 -1.74
N PHE A 78 9.99 -7.91 -2.66
CA PHE A 78 9.00 -6.86 -2.88
C PHE A 78 7.84 -6.85 -1.88
N PHE A 79 7.76 -7.82 -1.00
CA PHE A 79 6.66 -7.95 -0.06
C PHE A 79 7.17 -8.01 1.37
N ILE A 80 6.41 -7.43 2.30
CA ILE A 80 6.68 -7.59 3.73
C ILE A 80 6.63 -9.08 4.08
N LYS A 81 7.69 -9.55 4.73
CA LYS A 81 7.85 -10.97 5.05
C LYS A 81 6.86 -11.38 6.13
N TYR A 82 6.00 -12.31 5.81
CA TYR A 82 5.18 -13.03 6.76
C TYR A 82 6.06 -13.97 7.61
N ILE A 83 5.89 -13.94 8.93
CA ILE A 83 6.66 -14.77 9.88
C ILE A 83 5.82 -15.91 10.42
N THR A 84 4.70 -15.59 11.09
CA THR A 84 3.80 -16.56 11.70
C THR A 84 2.44 -15.93 12.00
N TYR A 85 1.51 -16.73 12.48
CA TYR A 85 0.21 -16.27 12.96
C TYR A 85 -0.23 -17.11 14.17
N SER A 86 -1.18 -16.58 14.91
CA SER A 86 -1.93 -17.37 15.89
C SER A 86 -3.41 -17.05 15.83
N VAL A 87 -4.22 -18.08 15.96
CA VAL A 87 -5.66 -17.97 16.17
C VAL A 87 -5.88 -18.45 17.58
N CYS A 88 -5.57 -17.65 18.60
CA CYS A 88 -5.75 -17.99 20.01
C CYS A 88 -5.44 -16.86 20.97
N TYR A 89 -5.99 -17.01 22.11
CA TYR A 89 -5.90 -16.40 23.43
C TYR A 89 -4.94 -15.22 23.62
N PHE A 90 -5.53 -14.10 23.84
CA PHE A 90 -4.92 -12.97 24.51
C PHE A 90 -5.23 -13.09 26.02
N ILE A 91 -4.23 -13.08 26.86
CA ILE A 91 -4.41 -12.91 28.28
C ILE A 91 -3.94 -11.49 28.63
N GLN A 92 -4.84 -10.53 28.57
CA GLN A 92 -4.69 -9.34 29.39
C GLN A 92 -4.95 -9.77 30.84
N GLU A 93 -4.22 -9.26 31.83
CA GLU A 93 -4.35 -9.66 33.23
C GLU A 93 -5.78 -9.59 33.78
N LYS A 94 -6.74 -8.95 33.07
CA LYS A 94 -8.12 -8.74 33.52
C LYS A 94 -9.22 -9.31 32.63
N THR A 95 -8.95 -9.64 31.35
CA THR A 95 -9.98 -10.19 30.45
C THR A 95 -9.37 -11.26 29.53
N LYS A 96 -9.97 -12.46 29.53
CA LYS A 96 -9.61 -13.53 28.59
C LYS A 96 -10.36 -13.31 27.29
N GLU A 97 -9.82 -12.54 26.35
CA GLU A 97 -10.37 -12.40 25.02
C GLU A 97 -9.58 -13.25 24.03
N LEU A 98 -10.33 -13.96 23.18
CA LEU A 98 -9.75 -14.64 22.01
C LEU A 98 -9.46 -13.61 20.94
N LYS A 99 -8.18 -13.42 20.58
CA LYS A 99 -7.79 -12.55 19.45
C LYS A 99 -6.86 -13.29 18.53
N SER A 100 -7.01 -13.08 17.22
CA SER A 100 -6.10 -13.57 16.20
C SER A 100 -5.07 -12.51 15.88
N TYR A 101 -3.85 -12.93 15.55
CA TYR A 101 -2.81 -12.02 15.09
C TYR A 101 -1.94 -12.64 14.01
N ILE A 102 -1.30 -11.79 13.24
CA ILE A 102 -0.26 -12.15 12.27
C ILE A 102 1.00 -11.36 12.60
N ILE A 103 2.16 -12.04 12.53
CA ILE A 103 3.48 -11.43 12.72
C ILE A 103 4.15 -11.26 11.36
N PHE A 104 4.66 -10.07 11.14
CA PHE A 104 5.43 -9.68 9.95
C PHE A 104 6.79 -9.13 10.33
N GLU A 105 7.74 -9.11 9.38
CA GLU A 105 8.93 -8.26 9.56
C GLU A 105 8.51 -6.80 9.76
N LEU A 106 9.33 -6.03 10.47
CA LEU A 106 9.09 -4.61 10.67
C LEU A 106 9.54 -3.81 9.44
N GLY A 107 8.67 -2.95 8.93
CA GLY A 107 9.02 -1.94 7.93
C GLY A 107 9.73 -0.78 8.63
N SER A 108 11.06 -0.85 8.71
CA SER A 108 11.89 -0.05 9.63
C SER A 108 11.91 1.45 9.33
N LYS A 109 11.59 1.85 8.08
CA LYS A 109 11.67 3.24 7.61
C LYS A 109 10.29 3.88 7.36
N GLY A 110 9.21 3.23 7.79
CA GLY A 110 7.85 3.73 7.63
C GLY A 110 7.28 3.63 6.22
N SER A 111 6.16 4.28 5.97
CA SER A 111 5.46 4.23 4.69
C SER A 111 5.84 5.37 3.75
N VAL A 112 5.65 5.14 2.44
CA VAL A 112 5.90 6.15 1.40
C VAL A 112 5.01 7.39 1.60
N ILE A 113 3.78 7.22 2.13
CA ILE A 113 2.90 8.37 2.40
C ILE A 113 3.49 9.28 3.50
N ASN A 114 4.07 8.71 4.56
CA ASN A 114 4.67 9.49 5.64
C ASN A 114 5.83 10.33 5.12
N PHE A 115 6.66 9.75 4.23
CA PHE A 115 7.74 10.48 3.58
C PHE A 115 7.22 11.69 2.77
N ILE A 116 6.16 11.50 1.96
CA ILE A 116 5.61 12.56 1.12
C ILE A 116 4.96 13.67 1.98
N ILE A 117 4.24 13.29 3.04
CA ILE A 117 3.62 14.26 3.95
C ILE A 117 4.70 15.09 4.66
N ASN A 118 5.79 14.47 5.09
CA ASN A 118 6.90 15.14 5.76
C ASN A 118 7.62 16.12 4.82
N LYS A 119 7.72 15.80 3.52
CA LYS A 119 8.23 16.71 2.49
C LYS A 119 7.31 17.91 2.24
N LYS A 120 6.01 17.82 2.63
CA LYS A 120 4.94 18.82 2.45
C LYS A 120 4.62 19.18 0.99
N GLU A 121 5.28 18.57 0.05
CA GLU A 121 5.07 18.72 -1.38
C GLU A 121 5.26 17.38 -2.11
N GLY A 122 4.75 17.28 -3.32
CA GLY A 122 4.94 16.09 -4.14
C GLY A 122 6.40 15.91 -4.56
N LEU A 123 6.73 14.75 -5.06
CA LEU A 123 8.02 14.48 -5.63
C LEU A 123 8.22 15.27 -6.94
N ASP A 124 9.46 15.65 -7.23
CA ASP A 124 9.82 16.05 -8.59
C ASP A 124 9.55 14.90 -9.57
N GLU A 125 9.52 15.23 -10.85
CA GLU A 125 9.08 14.26 -11.86
C GLU A 125 10.02 13.07 -11.99
N LYS A 126 11.33 13.28 -11.83
CA LYS A 126 12.36 12.23 -11.90
C LYS A 126 12.20 11.22 -10.75
N ASN A 127 12.15 11.69 -9.51
CA ASN A 127 11.97 10.85 -8.33
C ASN A 127 10.59 10.16 -8.31
N CYS A 128 9.56 10.85 -8.79
CA CYS A 128 8.24 10.27 -8.97
C CYS A 128 8.26 9.08 -9.95
N LYS A 129 8.90 9.24 -11.12
CA LYS A 129 9.06 8.16 -12.11
C LYS A 129 9.83 6.96 -11.54
N LEU A 130 10.91 7.21 -10.80
CA LEU A 130 11.74 6.15 -10.21
C LEU A 130 10.96 5.33 -9.17
N ILE A 131 10.30 5.99 -8.20
CA ILE A 131 9.48 5.31 -7.20
C ILE A 131 8.32 4.58 -7.88
N PHE A 132 7.66 5.22 -8.85
CA PHE A 132 6.54 4.63 -9.53
C PHE A 132 6.93 3.41 -10.35
N ALA A 133 8.09 3.41 -11.03
CA ALA A 133 8.62 2.24 -11.73
C ALA A 133 8.81 1.03 -10.79
N LYS A 134 9.33 1.28 -9.58
CA LYS A 134 9.48 0.23 -8.57
C LYS A 134 8.11 -0.29 -8.08
N ILE A 135 7.14 0.59 -7.86
CA ILE A 135 5.77 0.20 -7.49
C ILE A 135 5.12 -0.64 -8.60
N LEU A 136 5.29 -0.27 -9.87
CA LEU A 136 4.81 -1.06 -11.01
C LEU A 136 5.40 -2.47 -11.02
N LEU A 137 6.70 -2.62 -10.74
CA LEU A 137 7.37 -3.92 -10.67
C LEU A 137 6.83 -4.78 -9.53
N ILE A 138 6.57 -4.19 -8.36
CA ILE A 138 5.97 -4.85 -7.20
C ILE A 138 4.58 -5.38 -7.57
N VAL A 139 3.70 -4.53 -8.12
CA VAL A 139 2.32 -4.93 -8.48
C VAL A 139 2.30 -5.92 -9.64
N LYS A 140 3.20 -5.78 -10.62
CA LYS A 140 3.39 -6.77 -11.69
C LYS A 140 3.74 -8.14 -11.11
N THR A 141 4.65 -8.18 -10.15
CA THR A 141 5.04 -9.43 -9.48
C THR A 141 3.85 -10.04 -8.73
N LEU A 142 3.05 -9.23 -8.02
CA LEU A 142 1.84 -9.68 -7.36
C LEU A 142 0.81 -10.29 -8.34
N HIS A 143 0.55 -9.60 -9.45
CA HIS A 143 -0.37 -10.08 -10.49
C HIS A 143 0.12 -11.38 -11.14
N ARG A 144 1.45 -11.57 -11.34
CA ARG A 144 2.03 -12.83 -11.82
C ARG A 144 1.78 -14.00 -10.86
N LEU A 145 1.71 -13.74 -9.55
CA LEU A 145 1.30 -14.73 -8.55
C LEU A 145 -0.21 -15.02 -8.60
N GLY A 146 -0.96 -14.34 -9.46
CA GLY A 146 -2.41 -14.44 -9.59
C GLY A 146 -3.14 -13.80 -8.43
N ILE A 147 -2.58 -12.76 -7.81
CA ILE A 147 -3.17 -12.04 -6.67
C ILE A 147 -3.50 -10.62 -7.10
N CYS A 148 -4.71 -10.16 -6.75
CA CYS A 148 -5.14 -8.77 -6.83
C CYS A 148 -5.16 -8.18 -5.41
N HIS A 149 -4.62 -6.97 -5.24
CA HIS A 149 -4.49 -6.33 -3.92
C HIS A 149 -5.79 -5.71 -3.42
N ARG A 150 -6.49 -4.94 -4.27
CA ARG A 150 -7.76 -4.24 -4.03
C ARG A 150 -7.72 -3.08 -3.01
N ASP A 151 -6.57 -2.84 -2.36
CA ASP A 151 -6.37 -1.67 -1.48
C ASP A 151 -4.94 -1.10 -1.65
N LEU A 152 -4.52 -0.89 -2.91
CA LEU A 152 -3.25 -0.23 -3.19
C LEU A 152 -3.34 1.24 -2.82
N LYS A 153 -2.43 1.67 -1.93
CA LYS A 153 -2.24 3.05 -1.48
C LYS A 153 -0.82 3.22 -0.93
N LEU A 154 -0.37 4.45 -0.80
CA LEU A 154 1.00 4.73 -0.34
C LEU A 154 1.25 4.34 1.12
N ASP A 155 0.17 4.24 1.92
CA ASP A 155 0.22 3.72 3.31
C ASP A 155 0.67 2.26 3.34
N ASN A 156 0.30 1.48 2.32
CA ASN A 156 0.61 0.05 2.21
C ASN A 156 1.92 -0.23 1.46
N ILE A 157 2.69 0.80 1.13
CA ILE A 157 4.03 0.69 0.53
C ILE A 157 5.03 1.21 1.54
N LEU A 158 5.85 0.32 2.09
CA LEU A 158 6.80 0.60 3.15
C LEU A 158 8.23 0.68 2.60
N PHE A 159 9.08 1.45 3.27
CA PHE A 159 10.52 1.38 3.10
C PHE A 159 11.11 0.36 4.09
N GLY A 160 11.91 -0.58 3.60
CA GLY A 160 12.75 -1.45 4.40
C GLY A 160 14.09 -0.78 4.75
N ASP A 161 15.00 -1.53 5.39
CA ASP A 161 16.25 -1.02 5.98
C ASP A 161 17.14 -0.21 5.00
N ASN A 162 17.19 -0.62 3.74
CA ASN A 162 17.98 0.04 2.69
C ASN A 162 17.08 0.86 1.74
N TYR A 163 15.93 1.36 2.21
CA TYR A 163 14.94 2.10 1.42
C TYR A 163 14.38 1.32 0.22
N GLN A 164 14.52 -0.04 0.20
CA GLN A 164 13.79 -0.84 -0.77
C GLN A 164 12.29 -0.79 -0.48
N LEU A 165 11.51 -0.67 -1.55
CA LEU A 165 10.05 -0.65 -1.41
C LEU A 165 9.48 -2.05 -1.20
N LYS A 166 8.57 -2.17 -0.24
CA LYS A 166 7.85 -3.41 0.07
C LYS A 166 6.36 -3.14 0.21
N LEU A 167 5.56 -3.98 -0.43
CA LEU A 167 4.10 -3.95 -0.31
C LEU A 167 3.65 -4.77 0.90
N CYS A 168 2.71 -4.24 1.66
CA CYS A 168 2.13 -4.87 2.83
C CYS A 168 0.59 -4.82 2.81
N ASP A 169 -0.05 -5.37 3.83
CA ASP A 169 -1.49 -5.38 4.09
C ASP A 169 -2.33 -6.03 2.98
N PHE A 170 -2.35 -7.36 2.98
CA PHE A 170 -3.14 -8.17 2.06
C PHE A 170 -4.55 -8.53 2.57
N GLY A 171 -5.08 -7.78 3.55
CA GLY A 171 -6.38 -8.03 4.17
C GLY A 171 -7.55 -8.03 3.19
N PHE A 172 -7.51 -7.15 2.18
CA PHE A 172 -8.52 -7.11 1.11
C PHE A 172 -8.13 -7.88 -0.16
N SER A 173 -6.94 -8.46 -0.19
CA SER A 173 -6.44 -9.15 -1.38
C SER A 173 -7.20 -10.43 -1.71
N VAL A 174 -7.12 -10.87 -2.94
CA VAL A 174 -7.76 -12.10 -3.41
C VAL A 174 -6.88 -12.82 -4.42
N ILE A 175 -6.86 -14.16 -4.33
CA ILE A 175 -6.31 -15.00 -5.39
C ILE A 175 -7.33 -15.01 -6.53
N ILE A 176 -6.94 -14.52 -7.71
CA ILE A 176 -7.81 -14.43 -8.89
C ILE A 176 -8.16 -15.84 -9.33
N PRO A 177 -9.45 -16.24 -9.32
CA PRO A 177 -9.85 -17.54 -9.79
C PRO A 177 -9.56 -17.69 -11.28
N LYS A 178 -9.21 -18.91 -11.70
CA LYS A 178 -9.05 -19.26 -13.13
C LYS A 178 -10.17 -20.17 -13.57
N ASP A 179 -10.54 -20.10 -14.84
CA ASP A 179 -11.43 -21.06 -15.46
C ASP A 179 -10.67 -22.36 -15.84
N LYS A 180 -11.38 -23.33 -16.41
CA LYS A 180 -10.80 -24.60 -16.83
C LYS A 180 -9.72 -24.48 -17.92
N ASN A 181 -9.66 -23.35 -18.60
CA ASN A 181 -8.67 -23.02 -19.62
C ASN A 181 -7.50 -22.16 -19.05
N GLY A 182 -7.45 -21.93 -17.74
CA GLY A 182 -6.43 -21.12 -17.09
C GLY A 182 -6.66 -19.60 -17.20
N LYS A 183 -7.76 -19.14 -17.80
CA LYS A 183 -8.07 -17.71 -17.95
C LYS A 183 -8.59 -17.13 -16.64
N ALA A 184 -8.10 -15.94 -16.29
CA ALA A 184 -8.53 -15.19 -15.11
C ALA A 184 -10.04 -14.88 -15.16
N LYS A 185 -10.74 -15.23 -14.08
CA LYS A 185 -12.17 -14.91 -13.90
C LYS A 185 -12.30 -13.53 -13.24
N LYS A 186 -13.47 -12.93 -13.43
CA LYS A 186 -13.87 -11.74 -12.67
C LYS A 186 -14.09 -12.09 -11.21
N ILE A 187 -13.78 -11.14 -10.34
CA ILE A 187 -13.98 -11.22 -8.89
C ILE A 187 -15.13 -10.29 -8.46
N LYS A 188 -15.57 -10.41 -7.20
CA LYS A 188 -16.65 -9.61 -6.62
C LYS A 188 -16.24 -9.04 -5.27
N GLY A 189 -17.05 -8.12 -4.74
CA GLY A 189 -16.94 -7.54 -3.41
C GLY A 189 -16.59 -6.05 -3.47
N GLN A 190 -17.00 -5.33 -2.43
CA GLN A 190 -16.74 -3.90 -2.28
C GLN A 190 -15.67 -3.73 -1.21
N TYR A 191 -14.43 -3.57 -1.64
CA TYR A 191 -13.26 -3.45 -0.79
C TYR A 191 -12.39 -2.27 -1.22
N GLY A 192 -11.59 -1.77 -0.30
CA GLY A 192 -10.61 -0.73 -0.56
C GLY A 192 -10.92 0.60 0.12
N THR A 193 -9.94 1.47 0.12
CA THR A 193 -10.02 2.84 0.64
C THR A 193 -10.74 3.74 -0.39
N PRO A 194 -11.76 4.53 -0.01
CA PRO A 194 -12.63 5.24 -0.96
C PRO A 194 -11.91 6.07 -2.03
N GLN A 195 -10.84 6.76 -1.65
CA GLN A 195 -10.06 7.62 -2.57
C GLN A 195 -9.35 6.82 -3.67
N PHE A 196 -9.02 5.56 -3.42
CA PHE A 196 -8.28 4.67 -4.33
C PHE A 196 -9.20 3.66 -5.04
N THR A 197 -10.51 3.68 -4.72
CA THR A 197 -11.47 2.68 -5.19
C THR A 197 -11.99 2.98 -6.59
N ALA A 198 -11.85 2.03 -7.50
CA ALA A 198 -12.34 2.11 -8.87
C ALA A 198 -13.88 2.13 -8.95
N PRO A 199 -14.48 2.85 -9.93
CA PRO A 199 -15.94 3.05 -9.99
C PRO A 199 -16.75 1.76 -10.17
N GLU A 200 -16.20 0.72 -10.78
CA GLU A 200 -16.89 -0.56 -10.94
C GLU A 200 -17.07 -1.32 -9.62
N ILE A 201 -16.25 -1.07 -8.59
CA ILE A 201 -16.38 -1.70 -7.27
C ILE A 201 -17.71 -1.28 -6.63
N HIS A 202 -18.10 -0.03 -6.78
CA HIS A 202 -19.37 0.48 -6.22
C HIS A 202 -20.62 -0.13 -6.86
N LYS A 203 -20.51 -0.74 -8.04
CA LYS A 203 -21.66 -1.28 -8.79
C LYS A 203 -22.10 -2.67 -8.33
N ASN A 204 -21.36 -3.30 -7.41
CA ASN A 204 -21.61 -4.66 -6.94
C ASN A 204 -21.75 -5.72 -8.06
N VAL A 205 -21.01 -5.55 -9.16
CA VAL A 205 -20.96 -6.48 -10.31
C VAL A 205 -19.57 -7.13 -10.38
N PRO A 206 -19.43 -8.30 -11.04
CA PRO A 206 -18.12 -8.90 -11.24
C PRO A 206 -17.19 -8.00 -12.07
N TYR A 207 -15.97 -7.77 -11.58
CA TYR A 207 -14.97 -6.91 -12.19
C TYR A 207 -13.61 -7.62 -12.41
N ASN A 208 -12.75 -7.01 -13.23
CA ASN A 208 -11.38 -7.45 -13.41
C ASN A 208 -10.50 -6.87 -12.31
N GLY A 209 -9.89 -7.75 -11.48
CA GLY A 209 -9.08 -7.33 -10.33
C GLY A 209 -7.84 -6.54 -10.73
N GLU A 210 -7.11 -6.97 -11.79
CA GLU A 210 -5.92 -6.23 -12.24
C GLU A 210 -6.26 -4.81 -12.68
N LYS A 211 -7.39 -4.60 -13.37
CA LYS A 211 -7.82 -3.26 -13.81
C LYS A 211 -8.25 -2.36 -12.64
N VAL A 212 -8.68 -2.94 -11.52
CA VAL A 212 -8.95 -2.21 -10.27
C VAL A 212 -7.63 -1.74 -9.64
N ASP A 213 -6.62 -2.61 -9.58
CA ASP A 213 -5.30 -2.24 -9.06
C ASP A 213 -4.63 -1.16 -9.95
N ILE A 214 -4.81 -1.22 -11.29
CA ILE A 214 -4.34 -0.15 -12.20
C ILE A 214 -5.00 1.21 -11.88
N PHE A 215 -6.28 1.23 -11.57
CA PHE A 215 -6.95 2.47 -11.15
C PHE A 215 -6.30 3.05 -9.89
N SER A 216 -6.10 2.22 -8.87
CA SER A 216 -5.45 2.62 -7.62
C SER A 216 -4.03 3.12 -7.86
N LEU A 217 -3.26 2.47 -8.77
CA LEU A 217 -1.94 2.94 -9.20
C LEU A 217 -1.99 4.33 -9.86
N GLY A 218 -3.04 4.65 -10.60
CA GLY A 218 -3.25 6.01 -11.14
C GLY A 218 -3.42 7.05 -10.03
N VAL A 219 -4.19 6.73 -8.99
CA VAL A 219 -4.34 7.61 -7.82
C VAL A 219 -3.02 7.75 -7.05
N ILE A 220 -2.28 6.65 -6.87
CA ILE A 220 -0.92 6.66 -6.29
C ILE A 220 0.01 7.57 -7.08
N LEU A 221 0.03 7.45 -8.41
CA LEU A 221 0.85 8.28 -9.30
C LEU A 221 0.59 9.77 -9.06
N PHE A 222 -0.69 10.17 -9.01
CA PHE A 222 -1.08 11.55 -8.76
C PHE A 222 -0.65 12.02 -7.36
N ASN A 223 -0.86 11.17 -6.35
CA ASN A 223 -0.51 11.46 -4.97
C ASN A 223 1.02 11.59 -4.77
N LEU A 224 1.82 10.71 -5.38
CA LEU A 224 3.29 10.81 -5.40
C LEU A 224 3.77 12.16 -5.97
N ARG A 225 3.21 12.58 -7.10
CA ARG A 225 3.65 13.78 -7.83
C ARG A 225 3.18 15.09 -7.18
N THR A 226 2.06 15.08 -6.45
CA THR A 226 1.41 16.32 -6.00
C THR A 226 1.18 16.41 -4.50
N CYS A 227 1.35 15.34 -3.74
CA CYS A 227 0.92 15.20 -2.34
C CYS A 227 -0.59 15.50 -2.14
N LYS A 228 -1.38 15.37 -3.20
CA LYS A 228 -2.82 15.70 -3.23
C LYS A 228 -3.59 14.59 -3.92
N PHE A 229 -4.92 14.64 -3.83
CA PHE A 229 -5.80 13.74 -4.56
C PHE A 229 -6.45 14.47 -5.73
N GLY A 230 -6.48 13.84 -6.91
CA GLY A 230 -7.15 14.34 -8.09
C GLY A 230 -8.68 14.34 -7.96
N PHE A 231 -9.20 13.54 -7.05
CA PHE A 231 -10.62 13.45 -6.63
C PHE A 231 -10.67 12.71 -5.30
N THR A 232 -11.74 12.89 -4.53
CA THR A 232 -11.87 12.28 -3.18
C THR A 232 -12.59 10.92 -3.20
N SER A 233 -13.34 10.64 -4.26
CA SER A 233 -14.09 9.41 -4.47
C SER A 233 -14.46 9.26 -5.95
N THR A 234 -14.79 8.06 -6.38
CA THR A 234 -15.41 7.81 -7.71
C THR A 234 -16.93 7.73 -7.64
N LYS A 235 -17.48 7.79 -6.42
CA LYS A 235 -18.91 7.83 -6.15
C LYS A 235 -19.30 9.27 -5.75
N ASP A 236 -20.30 9.82 -6.44
CA ASP A 236 -20.88 11.14 -6.13
C ASP A 236 -19.83 12.26 -5.98
N ASN A 237 -18.87 12.32 -6.93
CA ASN A 237 -17.80 13.30 -6.91
C ASN A 237 -17.78 14.13 -8.21
N ASP A 238 -17.99 15.43 -8.09
CA ASP A 238 -18.06 16.37 -9.22
C ASP A 238 -16.81 16.36 -10.10
N LEU A 239 -15.61 16.27 -9.51
CA LEU A 239 -14.35 16.22 -10.26
C LEU A 239 -14.23 14.92 -11.07
N TYR A 240 -14.54 13.77 -10.47
CA TYR A 240 -14.47 12.51 -11.20
C TYR A 240 -15.52 12.40 -12.31
N ASP A 241 -16.64 13.11 -12.18
CA ASP A 241 -17.67 13.19 -13.21
C ASP A 241 -17.17 13.83 -14.53
N TYR A 242 -16.19 14.74 -14.49
CA TYR A 242 -15.53 15.23 -15.69
C TYR A 242 -14.80 14.10 -16.44
N ILE A 243 -14.07 13.26 -15.72
CA ILE A 243 -13.36 12.10 -16.30
C ILE A 243 -14.39 11.11 -16.88
N LYS A 244 -15.44 10.79 -16.13
CA LYS A 244 -16.54 9.91 -16.55
C LYS A 244 -17.22 10.41 -17.82
N LYS A 245 -17.42 11.71 -17.96
CA LYS A 245 -18.03 12.37 -19.13
C LYS A 245 -17.02 12.65 -20.24
N LYS A 246 -15.75 12.27 -20.09
CA LYS A 246 -14.65 12.54 -21.04
C LYS A 246 -14.39 14.03 -21.30
N ASN A 247 -14.78 14.89 -20.37
CA ASN A 247 -14.46 16.32 -20.42
C ASN A 247 -13.11 16.60 -19.73
N ILE A 248 -12.04 16.14 -20.33
CA ILE A 248 -10.69 16.20 -19.75
C ILE A 248 -10.17 17.66 -19.60
N PRO A 249 -10.38 18.58 -20.58
CA PRO A 249 -10.03 20.00 -20.37
C PRO A 249 -10.75 20.60 -19.16
N GLY A 250 -12.05 20.32 -18.99
CA GLY A 250 -12.84 20.78 -17.85
C GLY A 250 -12.31 20.23 -16.53
N TYR A 251 -11.91 18.94 -16.48
CA TYR A 251 -11.27 18.33 -15.32
C TYR A 251 -10.02 19.10 -14.88
N TRP A 252 -9.05 19.29 -15.79
CA TRP A 252 -7.80 19.96 -15.44
C TRP A 252 -7.98 21.43 -15.08
N SER A 253 -8.89 22.15 -15.78
CA SER A 253 -9.23 23.53 -15.45
C SER A 253 -9.79 23.65 -14.03
N LYS A 254 -10.75 22.79 -13.69
CA LYS A 254 -11.36 22.77 -12.35
C LYS A 254 -10.35 22.38 -11.28
N LEU A 255 -9.55 21.34 -11.52
CA LEU A 255 -8.53 20.84 -10.59
C LEU A 255 -7.46 21.90 -10.32
N LYS A 256 -6.99 22.63 -11.34
CA LYS A 256 -6.04 23.74 -11.18
C LYS A 256 -6.57 24.81 -10.24
N THR A 257 -7.83 25.16 -10.36
CA THR A 257 -8.50 26.16 -9.49
C THR A 257 -8.57 25.68 -8.04
N PHE A 258 -8.88 24.38 -7.82
CA PHE A 258 -9.03 23.86 -6.46
C PHE A 258 -7.71 23.58 -5.73
N LEU A 259 -6.71 23.09 -6.45
CA LEU A 259 -5.49 22.58 -5.83
C LEU A 259 -4.27 23.47 -6.07
N ASN A 260 -4.43 24.56 -6.85
CA ASN A 260 -3.31 25.43 -7.25
C ASN A 260 -2.11 24.63 -7.80
N LEU A 261 -2.39 23.70 -8.74
CA LEU A 261 -1.38 22.81 -9.32
C LEU A 261 -0.71 23.45 -10.52
N GLU A 262 0.61 23.48 -10.50
CA GLU A 262 1.45 23.93 -11.62
C GLU A 262 2.54 22.88 -11.92
N GLY A 263 3.16 22.97 -13.09
CA GLY A 263 4.32 22.17 -13.46
C GLY A 263 4.06 20.67 -13.66
N LEU A 264 2.83 20.28 -13.99
CA LEU A 264 2.53 18.91 -14.43
C LEU A 264 2.72 18.82 -15.95
N SER A 265 3.58 17.88 -16.40
CA SER A 265 3.79 17.63 -17.85
C SER A 265 2.51 17.07 -18.49
N GLU A 266 2.36 17.27 -19.79
CA GLU A 266 1.20 16.76 -20.53
C GLU A 266 1.23 15.24 -20.60
N GLU A 267 2.42 14.63 -20.65
CA GLU A 267 2.64 13.19 -20.62
C GLU A 267 2.13 12.61 -19.29
N PHE A 268 2.46 13.22 -18.15
CA PHE A 268 1.93 12.85 -16.84
C PHE A 268 0.40 12.90 -16.80
N LYS A 269 -0.17 14.01 -17.25
CA LYS A 269 -1.63 14.21 -17.29
C LYS A 269 -2.32 13.15 -18.13
N ASN A 270 -1.76 12.85 -19.30
CA ASN A 270 -2.30 11.84 -20.22
C ASN A 270 -2.25 10.45 -19.62
N LEU A 271 -1.12 10.04 -19.00
CA LEU A 271 -0.99 8.75 -18.34
C LEU A 271 -1.96 8.62 -17.19
N PHE A 272 -2.04 9.62 -16.30
CA PHE A 272 -2.98 9.64 -15.19
C PHE A 272 -4.42 9.39 -15.63
N ILE A 273 -4.91 10.15 -16.63
CA ILE A 273 -6.28 10.02 -17.14
C ILE A 273 -6.56 8.64 -17.74
N LYS A 274 -5.60 8.05 -18.46
CA LYS A 274 -5.71 6.67 -18.97
C LYS A 274 -5.87 5.66 -17.81
N MET A 275 -5.07 5.79 -16.76
CA MET A 275 -5.09 4.86 -15.63
C MET A 275 -6.38 4.94 -14.82
N VAL A 276 -6.94 6.14 -14.62
CA VAL A 276 -8.18 6.35 -13.86
C VAL A 276 -9.44 6.40 -14.73
N ALA A 277 -9.38 5.90 -15.96
CA ALA A 277 -10.52 5.87 -16.87
C ALA A 277 -11.72 5.16 -16.24
N TYR A 278 -12.94 5.72 -16.48
CA TYR A 278 -14.20 5.17 -15.96
C TYR A 278 -14.47 3.75 -16.46
N ASN A 279 -14.20 3.50 -17.75
CA ASN A 279 -14.31 2.19 -18.34
C ASN A 279 -13.01 1.39 -18.08
N PRO A 280 -13.04 0.26 -17.34
CA PRO A 280 -11.85 -0.53 -17.05
C PRO A 280 -11.10 -1.02 -18.30
N LYS A 281 -11.81 -1.19 -19.44
CA LYS A 281 -11.20 -1.63 -20.71
C LYS A 281 -10.28 -0.58 -21.34
N GLU A 282 -10.48 0.70 -20.99
CA GLU A 282 -9.67 1.83 -21.48
C GLU A 282 -8.39 2.02 -20.64
N ARG A 283 -8.32 1.39 -19.46
CA ARG A 283 -7.12 1.45 -18.62
C ARG A 283 -6.00 0.60 -19.21
N PRO A 284 -4.76 1.10 -19.22
CA PRO A 284 -3.61 0.36 -19.71
C PRO A 284 -3.30 -0.90 -18.88
N THR A 285 -2.45 -1.75 -19.37
CA THR A 285 -1.75 -2.80 -18.63
C THR A 285 -0.51 -2.21 -17.94
N ILE A 286 0.11 -2.94 -17.00
CA ILE A 286 1.37 -2.50 -16.36
C ILE A 286 2.48 -2.35 -17.40
N GLU A 287 2.55 -3.23 -18.40
CA GLU A 287 3.49 -3.13 -19.51
C GLU A 287 3.28 -1.86 -20.35
N GLU A 288 2.04 -1.51 -20.67
CA GLU A 288 1.71 -0.30 -21.42
C GLU A 288 2.04 0.95 -20.59
N ILE A 289 1.81 0.94 -19.26
CA ILE A 289 2.22 2.04 -18.36
C ILE A 289 3.74 2.19 -18.35
N TYR A 290 4.49 1.10 -18.19
CA TYR A 290 5.95 1.14 -18.17
C TYR A 290 6.54 1.62 -19.51
N ASN A 291 5.85 1.39 -20.62
CA ASN A 291 6.22 1.84 -21.97
C ASN A 291 5.58 3.18 -22.38
N ASP A 292 4.83 3.85 -21.50
CA ASP A 292 4.24 5.15 -21.80
C ASP A 292 5.32 6.23 -21.93
N GLU A 293 5.06 7.27 -22.72
CA GLU A 293 6.00 8.36 -23.01
C GLU A 293 6.48 9.04 -21.71
N TRP A 294 5.60 9.16 -20.71
CA TRP A 294 5.97 9.71 -19.41
C TRP A 294 7.08 8.92 -18.69
N MET A 295 7.12 7.61 -18.89
CA MET A 295 8.11 6.71 -18.27
C MET A 295 9.42 6.60 -19.05
N LYS A 296 9.51 7.18 -20.25
CA LYS A 296 10.62 6.99 -21.19
C LYS A 296 11.99 7.26 -20.57
N GLU A 297 12.12 8.36 -19.83
CA GLU A 297 13.37 8.74 -19.16
C GLU A 297 13.92 7.61 -18.29
N ILE A 298 13.08 6.95 -17.47
CA ILE A 298 13.52 5.85 -16.60
C ILE A 298 13.75 4.56 -17.38
N LYS A 299 12.96 4.31 -18.41
CA LYS A 299 13.07 3.11 -19.23
C LYS A 299 14.36 3.09 -20.05
N ASP A 300 14.81 4.25 -20.52
CA ASP A 300 15.97 4.41 -21.39
C ASP A 300 17.29 4.46 -20.61
N LEU A 301 17.27 4.49 -19.26
CA LEU A 301 18.47 4.43 -18.42
C LEU A 301 19.18 3.08 -18.57
N ASN A 302 20.51 3.13 -18.66
CA ASN A 302 21.33 1.96 -18.43
C ASN A 302 21.40 1.61 -16.92
N GLU A 303 22.01 0.48 -16.57
CA GLU A 303 22.08 -0.01 -15.20
C GLU A 303 22.84 0.96 -14.26
N GLU A 304 23.95 1.52 -14.71
CA GLU A 304 24.77 2.47 -13.94
C GLU A 304 24.01 3.78 -13.67
N GLU A 305 23.32 4.31 -14.68
CA GLU A 305 22.50 5.51 -14.55
C GLU A 305 21.31 5.26 -13.59
N PHE A 306 20.68 4.09 -13.68
CA PHE A 306 19.57 3.73 -12.79
C PHE A 306 20.05 3.62 -11.35
N GLU A 307 21.16 2.95 -11.09
CA GLU A 307 21.76 2.85 -9.76
C GLU A 307 22.15 4.23 -9.20
N LYS A 308 22.72 5.10 -10.01
CA LYS A 308 23.00 6.48 -9.61
C LYS A 308 21.75 7.24 -9.20
N TYR A 309 20.68 7.15 -9.99
CA TYR A 309 19.39 7.78 -9.67
C TYR A 309 18.82 7.24 -8.36
N GLU A 310 18.91 5.94 -8.14
CA GLU A 310 18.49 5.30 -6.89
C GLU A 310 19.28 5.80 -5.68
N GLN A 311 20.61 5.92 -5.81
CA GLN A 311 21.47 6.44 -4.74
C GLN A 311 21.16 7.91 -4.41
N ASP A 312 20.88 8.73 -5.40
CA ASP A 312 20.50 10.13 -5.18
C ASP A 312 19.13 10.23 -4.47
N LEU A 313 18.16 9.41 -4.84
CA LEU A 313 16.90 9.30 -4.13
C LEU A 313 17.09 8.85 -2.67
N ILE A 314 17.91 7.83 -2.42
CA ILE A 314 18.20 7.34 -1.07
C ILE A 314 18.85 8.44 -0.20
N LYS A 315 19.74 9.27 -0.76
CA LYS A 315 20.29 10.42 -0.03
C LYS A 315 19.22 11.43 0.36
N GLU A 316 18.28 11.73 -0.55
CA GLU A 316 17.13 12.61 -0.25
C GLU A 316 16.27 12.01 0.84
N LEU A 317 15.94 10.72 0.76
CA LEU A 317 15.14 10.01 1.77
C LEU A 317 15.79 10.08 3.16
N ARG A 318 17.11 9.88 3.25
CA ARG A 318 17.88 9.99 4.51
C ARG A 318 17.84 11.40 5.07
N SER A 319 18.03 12.41 4.24
CA SER A 319 18.03 13.81 4.72
C SER A 319 16.68 14.21 5.34
N ILE A 320 15.58 13.70 4.82
CA ILE A 320 14.25 13.95 5.35
C ILE A 320 14.02 13.18 6.66
N GLU A 321 14.51 11.95 6.77
CA GLU A 321 14.46 11.15 8.01
C GLU A 321 15.23 11.85 9.14
N ASP A 322 16.43 12.36 8.85
CA ASP A 322 17.27 13.07 9.85
C ASP A 322 16.62 14.34 10.38
N ILE A 323 15.93 15.11 9.51
CA ILE A 323 15.17 16.31 9.93
C ILE A 323 14.00 15.95 10.84
N ASN A 324 13.35 14.80 10.63
CA ASN A 324 12.19 14.40 11.45
C ASN A 324 12.58 13.80 12.80
N ASN A 325 13.84 13.34 12.94
CA ASN A 325 14.38 12.77 14.18
C ASN A 325 15.10 13.82 15.06
N SER A 326 15.29 15.04 14.54
CA SER A 326 15.90 16.19 15.24
C SER A 326 14.83 17.10 15.88
#